data_bb4cda03e0b4d7390c72d804836de8b9
#
_entry.id   bb4cda03e0b4d7390c72d804836de8b9
#
_cell.length_a   1.000
_cell.length_b   1.000
_cell.length_c   1.000
_cell.angle_alpha   90.00
_cell.angle_beta   90.00
_cell.angle_gamma   90.00
#
_symmetry.space_group_name_H-M   'P 1'
#
loop_
_entity.id
_entity.type
_entity.pdbx_description
1 polymer ?
#
loop_
_entity_poly.entity_id
_entity_poly.type
_entity_poly.pdbx_seq_one_letter_code
_entity_poly.pdbx_strand_id
1 'polypeptide(L)'
;MNFINSKNISIVLLSTSLALLSACSLVSISEGKSNNESNKLTQTWKSLLDSNLSQWDVWIGVPHSSVKGLPEGTYTENKVSHGDPRLALGLNNDVKGVFTMIEENGQPVLHISGEIYGGINTKAEYQNYHLSFQMKWGDKKWAPRKDAIRDSGLLFHCKGEHGAFWKTWKLCQEFQVQESDLGDYIPLGNAGGTVKGKIRSRKPAVGNRPVYDVKGQLGSVGYASAFPEVDKAHGEWNTLELFAVNDYAVFVVNGEVVMAIQDSKDPMGEVLNSGQLQIQSEGAELYYRDIKIKALDALPKQYMEYIY
;
A
#
# COMPACT_ATOMS: atom_id res chain seq x y z
N MET A 1 48.86 8.86 -47.63
CA MET A 1 50.29 9.18 -47.79
C MET A 1 50.95 9.07 -46.44
N ASN A 2 51.92 8.15 -46.39
CA ASN A 2 53.02 7.94 -45.45
C ASN A 2 52.71 7.77 -43.96
N PHE A 3 52.81 6.56 -43.42
CA PHE A 3 53.94 5.64 -43.11
C PHE A 3 54.89 6.14 -42.01
N ILE A 4 55.12 5.22 -41.06
CA ILE A 4 56.37 4.83 -40.37
C ILE A 4 56.40 5.30 -38.91
N ASN A 5 56.81 4.57 -37.90
CA ASN A 5 57.39 3.20 -37.73
C ASN A 5 57.51 2.88 -36.22
N SER A 6 57.55 1.63 -35.95
CA SER A 6 57.83 0.94 -34.70
C SER A 6 59.15 1.30 -34.05
N LYS A 7 59.27 1.17 -32.71
CA LYS A 7 60.52 0.64 -32.07
C LYS A 7 60.17 -0.13 -30.80
N ASN A 8 60.51 -1.40 -30.83
CA ASN A 8 60.66 -2.31 -29.71
C ASN A 8 61.83 -1.89 -28.83
N ILE A 9 61.69 -2.00 -27.52
CA ILE A 9 62.81 -2.12 -26.59
C ILE A 9 62.48 -3.22 -25.59
N SER A 10 63.23 -4.30 -25.69
CA SER A 10 63.31 -5.39 -24.70
C SER A 10 64.37 -5.00 -23.66
N ILE A 11 64.08 -5.14 -22.38
CA ILE A 11 65.10 -5.16 -21.30
C ILE A 11 64.67 -6.23 -20.26
N VAL A 12 65.40 -7.29 -20.30
CA VAL A 12 66.08 -8.19 -19.35
C VAL A 12 65.59 -8.19 -17.89
N LEU A 13 65.31 -9.41 -17.48
CA LEU A 13 65.09 -9.92 -16.12
C LEU A 13 66.30 -9.67 -15.20
N LEU A 14 66.00 -9.30 -13.97
CA LEU A 14 66.88 -9.64 -12.84
C LEU A 14 66.04 -10.08 -11.65
N SER A 15 66.22 -11.32 -11.27
CA SER A 15 65.59 -11.98 -10.13
C SER A 15 66.31 -11.61 -8.83
N THR A 16 65.61 -11.10 -7.84
CA THR A 16 66.03 -11.19 -6.43
C THR A 16 64.91 -11.68 -5.57
N SER A 17 65.13 -12.89 -5.08
CA SER A 17 64.26 -13.54 -4.09
C SER A 17 64.43 -12.86 -2.73
N LEU A 18 63.37 -12.32 -2.18
CA LEU A 18 63.30 -11.93 -0.77
C LEU A 18 62.11 -12.63 -0.13
N ALA A 19 62.37 -13.62 0.70
CA ALA A 19 61.41 -14.30 1.51
C ALA A 19 60.96 -13.39 2.65
N LEU A 20 59.72 -12.95 2.64
CA LEU A 20 59.04 -12.31 3.78
C LEU A 20 57.96 -13.26 4.30
N LEU A 21 58.21 -13.77 5.49
CA LEU A 21 57.25 -14.45 6.32
C LEU A 21 56.09 -13.47 6.61
N SER A 22 54.91 -13.68 6.04
CA SER A 22 53.72 -12.96 6.38
C SER A 22 52.86 -13.85 7.28
N ALA A 23 52.72 -13.42 8.54
CA ALA A 23 51.75 -13.98 9.48
C ALA A 23 50.35 -13.74 8.99
N CYS A 24 49.64 -14.78 8.57
CA CYS A 24 48.21 -14.74 8.32
C CYS A 24 47.46 -14.62 9.66
N SER A 25 47.08 -13.42 10.05
CA SER A 25 45.98 -13.25 10.99
C SER A 25 44.66 -13.55 10.27
N LEU A 26 44.08 -14.69 10.65
CA LEU A 26 42.72 -15.06 10.26
C LEU A 26 41.75 -14.01 10.87
N VAL A 27 41.36 -13.03 10.08
CA VAL A 27 40.17 -12.23 10.39
C VAL A 27 38.97 -13.12 10.04
N SER A 28 38.34 -13.66 11.06
CA SER A 28 37.01 -14.28 10.94
C SER A 28 36.01 -13.20 10.57
N ILE A 29 35.66 -13.14 9.29
CA ILE A 29 34.49 -12.37 8.85
C ILE A 29 33.27 -13.16 9.39
N SER A 30 32.68 -12.66 10.47
CA SER A 30 31.36 -13.10 10.88
C SER A 30 30.38 -12.61 9.79
N GLU A 31 29.96 -13.53 8.94
CA GLU A 31 28.78 -13.29 8.11
C GLU A 31 27.62 -12.95 9.05
N GLY A 32 27.25 -11.69 9.07
CA GLY A 32 26.02 -11.24 9.71
C GLY A 32 24.85 -11.95 9.02
N LYS A 33 24.40 -13.04 9.60
CA LYS A 33 23.09 -13.60 9.26
C LYS A 33 22.08 -12.51 9.52
N SER A 34 21.59 -11.91 8.45
CA SER A 34 20.41 -11.06 8.47
C SER A 34 19.30 -11.86 9.15
N ASN A 35 18.82 -11.35 10.29
CA ASN A 35 17.67 -11.91 11.02
C ASN A 35 16.39 -11.70 10.21
N ASN A 36 16.22 -12.42 9.11
CA ASN A 36 15.01 -12.42 8.29
C ASN A 36 13.95 -13.42 8.78
N GLU A 37 14.18 -14.13 9.89
CA GLU A 37 13.23 -15.11 10.41
C GLU A 37 12.09 -14.50 11.24
N SER A 38 12.22 -13.27 11.71
CA SER A 38 11.22 -12.67 12.64
C SER A 38 9.94 -12.16 11.98
N ASN A 39 9.86 -12.11 10.64
CA ASN A 39 8.73 -11.53 9.90
C ASN A 39 7.91 -12.53 9.09
N LYS A 40 8.21 -13.83 9.15
CA LYS A 40 7.41 -14.81 8.42
C LYS A 40 6.03 -14.93 9.05
N LEU A 41 4.98 -14.65 8.27
CA LEU A 41 3.59 -14.88 8.70
C LEU A 41 3.36 -16.36 9.02
N THR A 42 2.54 -16.60 10.03
CA THR A 42 2.04 -17.93 10.40
C THR A 42 0.55 -18.02 10.09
N GLN A 43 -0.04 -19.21 10.18
CA GLN A 43 -1.49 -19.40 10.04
C GLN A 43 -2.29 -18.88 11.25
N THR A 44 -1.61 -18.46 12.32
CA THR A 44 -2.24 -17.78 13.45
C THR A 44 -2.35 -16.27 13.18
N TRP A 45 -3.40 -15.66 13.68
CA TRP A 45 -3.58 -14.22 13.57
C TRP A 45 -2.49 -13.44 14.29
N LYS A 46 -1.90 -12.48 13.59
CA LYS A 46 -0.98 -11.47 14.11
C LYS A 46 -1.68 -10.12 14.07
N SER A 47 -1.75 -9.41 15.20
CA SER A 47 -2.21 -8.02 15.22
C SER A 47 -1.19 -7.12 14.53
N LEU A 48 -1.66 -6.20 13.70
CA LEU A 48 -0.87 -5.13 13.11
C LEU A 48 -0.99 -3.81 13.87
N LEU A 49 -1.89 -3.71 14.86
CA LEU A 49 -2.00 -2.56 15.74
C LEU A 49 -1.36 -2.84 17.09
N ASP A 50 -0.60 -1.88 17.57
CA ASP A 50 -0.13 -1.73 18.93
C ASP A 50 -0.29 -0.27 19.36
N SER A 51 0.03 0.06 20.62
CA SER A 51 -0.23 1.38 21.18
C SER A 51 0.54 2.55 20.52
N ASN A 52 1.56 2.27 19.73
CA ASN A 52 2.47 3.27 19.16
C ASN A 52 2.76 3.10 17.68
N LEU A 53 1.98 2.28 16.96
CA LEU A 53 2.14 2.01 15.53
C LEU A 53 3.55 1.51 15.16
N SER A 54 4.19 0.70 16.03
CA SER A 54 5.59 0.30 15.86
C SER A 54 5.87 -0.47 14.56
N GLN A 55 4.83 -1.13 13.99
CA GLN A 55 4.90 -1.89 12.75
C GLN A 55 4.68 -1.03 11.48
N TRP A 56 4.47 0.28 11.64
CA TRP A 56 4.10 1.19 10.57
C TRP A 56 5.10 2.34 10.42
N ASP A 57 5.21 2.84 9.21
CA ASP A 57 5.82 4.12 8.86
C ASP A 57 4.73 5.05 8.33
N VAL A 58 4.80 6.32 8.70
CA VAL A 58 3.84 7.34 8.31
C VAL A 58 4.42 8.16 7.16
N TRP A 59 3.69 8.33 6.10
CA TRP A 59 3.99 9.31 5.05
C TRP A 59 2.92 10.39 5.06
N ILE A 60 3.30 11.64 5.25
CA ILE A 60 2.41 12.81 5.16
C ILE A 60 2.72 13.58 3.88
N GLY A 61 1.74 13.74 3.03
CA GLY A 61 1.84 14.47 1.77
C GLY A 61 1.94 15.99 1.94
N VAL A 62 1.60 16.72 0.88
CA VAL A 62 1.57 18.19 0.89
C VAL A 62 0.25 18.66 1.55
N PRO A 63 0.32 19.47 2.61
CA PRO A 63 -0.89 19.97 3.26
C PRO A 63 -1.71 20.91 2.37
N HIS A 64 -3.03 20.85 2.49
CA HIS A 64 -3.89 21.86 1.89
C HIS A 64 -3.70 23.20 2.60
N SER A 65 -3.83 24.33 1.88
CA SER A 65 -3.63 25.68 2.41
C SER A 65 -4.59 26.08 3.55
N SER A 66 -5.69 25.35 3.73
CA SER A 66 -6.61 25.55 4.86
C SER A 66 -6.12 24.96 6.17
N VAL A 67 -5.12 24.06 6.15
CA VAL A 67 -4.57 23.41 7.36
C VAL A 67 -3.86 24.48 8.20
N LYS A 68 -4.21 24.55 9.48
CA LYS A 68 -3.66 25.53 10.43
C LYS A 68 -2.66 24.88 11.40
N GLY A 69 -1.77 25.69 11.98
CA GLY A 69 -0.83 25.23 12.99
C GLY A 69 0.31 24.35 12.42
N LEU A 70 0.65 24.55 11.16
CA LEU A 70 1.83 23.96 10.55
C LEU A 70 3.09 24.74 10.96
N PRO A 71 4.28 24.10 10.97
CA PRO A 71 5.55 24.78 11.17
C PRO A 71 5.75 25.92 10.15
N GLU A 72 6.42 26.99 10.57
CA GLU A 72 6.73 28.12 9.70
C GLU A 72 7.55 27.65 8.47
N GLY A 73 7.20 28.18 7.29
CA GLY A 73 7.82 27.80 6.03
C GLY A 73 7.31 26.51 5.40
N THR A 74 6.34 25.81 6.02
CA THR A 74 5.71 24.64 5.41
C THR A 74 5.02 25.01 4.10
N TYR A 75 5.36 24.32 3.01
CA TYR A 75 4.67 24.46 1.73
C TYR A 75 3.25 23.90 1.83
N THR A 76 2.29 24.62 1.24
CA THR A 76 0.88 24.20 1.17
C THR A 76 0.33 24.49 -0.22
N GLU A 77 -0.70 23.75 -0.64
CA GLU A 77 -1.37 23.96 -1.92
C GLU A 77 -2.90 23.85 -1.80
N ASN A 78 -3.62 24.42 -2.78
CA ASN A 78 -5.10 24.45 -2.80
C ASN A 78 -5.71 23.30 -3.63
N LYS A 79 -4.92 22.36 -4.08
CA LYS A 79 -5.35 21.24 -4.92
C LYS A 79 -5.31 19.93 -4.15
N VAL A 80 -6.00 18.91 -4.68
CA VAL A 80 -5.69 17.54 -4.33
C VAL A 80 -4.20 17.34 -4.56
N SER A 81 -3.53 16.76 -3.59
CA SER A 81 -2.10 16.69 -3.50
C SER A 81 -1.47 15.97 -4.71
N HIS A 82 -1.13 16.74 -5.74
CA HIS A 82 -0.29 16.33 -6.85
C HIS A 82 1.06 17.04 -6.83
N GLY A 83 1.40 17.63 -5.69
CA GLY A 83 2.63 18.39 -5.50
C GLY A 83 3.90 17.54 -5.65
N ASP A 84 5.03 18.20 -5.71
CA ASP A 84 6.34 17.57 -5.65
C ASP A 84 6.49 16.83 -4.29
N PRO A 85 6.83 15.53 -4.27
CA PRO A 85 7.00 14.78 -3.02
C PRO A 85 8.08 15.38 -2.10
N ARG A 86 9.00 16.18 -2.63
CA ARG A 86 9.99 16.92 -1.83
C ARG A 86 9.39 18.06 -1.02
N LEU A 87 8.18 18.49 -1.34
CA LEU A 87 7.42 19.53 -0.64
C LEU A 87 6.43 18.92 0.37
N ALA A 88 6.31 17.59 0.41
CA ALA A 88 5.53 16.88 1.41
C ALA A 88 6.16 17.06 2.81
N LEU A 89 5.36 16.89 3.85
CA LEU A 89 5.91 16.80 5.21
C LEU A 89 6.84 15.58 5.34
N GLY A 90 6.54 14.51 4.63
CA GLY A 90 7.46 13.39 4.41
C GLY A 90 7.30 12.24 5.40
N LEU A 91 8.34 11.41 5.45
CA LEU A 91 8.33 10.16 6.19
C LEU A 91 8.48 10.41 7.70
N ASN A 92 7.57 9.82 8.47
CA ASN A 92 7.52 9.89 9.93
C ASN A 92 7.52 11.33 10.49
N ASN A 93 6.96 12.26 9.74
CA ASN A 93 6.85 13.67 10.11
C ASN A 93 5.37 14.10 10.22
N ASP A 94 4.63 13.42 11.07
CA ASP A 94 3.20 13.69 11.33
C ASP A 94 3.02 14.77 12.41
N VAL A 95 3.35 16.00 12.07
CA VAL A 95 3.27 17.16 12.98
C VAL A 95 1.85 17.53 13.41
N LYS A 96 0.84 16.96 12.75
CA LYS A 96 -0.58 17.22 13.04
C LYS A 96 -1.27 16.07 13.77
N GLY A 97 -0.59 14.92 13.95
CA GLY A 97 -1.22 13.73 14.49
C GLY A 97 -2.36 13.24 13.60
N VAL A 98 -2.12 13.19 12.28
CA VAL A 98 -3.10 12.66 11.31
C VAL A 98 -3.40 11.21 11.62
N PHE A 99 -2.39 10.45 12.05
CA PHE A 99 -2.51 9.05 12.45
C PHE A 99 -2.17 8.91 13.92
N THR A 100 -3.15 8.62 14.75
CA THR A 100 -2.97 8.49 16.20
C THR A 100 -3.62 7.23 16.74
N MET A 101 -3.03 6.63 17.77
CA MET A 101 -3.67 5.56 18.51
C MET A 101 -4.49 6.14 19.65
N ILE A 102 -5.74 5.70 19.73
CA ILE A 102 -6.65 5.99 20.84
C ILE A 102 -7.14 4.68 21.45
N GLU A 103 -7.83 4.75 22.56
CA GLU A 103 -8.49 3.62 23.19
C GLU A 103 -10.02 3.83 23.16
N GLU A 104 -10.76 2.83 22.68
CA GLU A 104 -12.21 2.79 22.73
C GLU A 104 -12.66 1.49 23.40
N ASN A 105 -13.31 1.59 24.57
CA ASN A 105 -13.77 0.44 25.35
C ASN A 105 -12.66 -0.59 25.68
N GLY A 106 -11.45 -0.13 26.00
CA GLY A 106 -10.32 -0.98 26.32
C GLY A 106 -9.63 -1.62 25.11
N GLN A 107 -9.99 -1.21 23.89
CA GLN A 107 -9.38 -1.72 22.65
C GLN A 107 -8.59 -0.62 21.93
N PRO A 108 -7.42 -0.95 21.37
CA PRO A 108 -6.66 -0.01 20.57
C PRO A 108 -7.39 0.28 19.25
N VAL A 109 -7.52 1.57 18.93
CA VAL A 109 -8.16 2.07 17.71
C VAL A 109 -7.21 3.05 17.05
N LEU A 110 -6.94 2.85 15.78
CA LEU A 110 -6.27 3.82 14.95
C LEU A 110 -7.30 4.90 14.55
N HIS A 111 -7.06 6.13 14.98
CA HIS A 111 -7.78 7.31 14.53
C HIS A 111 -6.99 7.99 13.42
N ILE A 112 -7.66 8.24 12.30
CA ILE A 112 -7.15 9.01 11.17
C ILE A 112 -7.97 10.29 11.09
N SER A 113 -7.34 11.44 11.33
CA SER A 113 -8.05 12.73 11.31
C SER A 113 -8.54 13.13 9.92
N GLY A 114 -7.86 12.69 8.88
CA GLY A 114 -8.12 13.06 7.49
C GLY A 114 -7.63 14.45 7.09
N GLU A 115 -7.05 15.23 8.00
CA GLU A 115 -6.72 16.65 7.79
C GLU A 115 -5.69 16.88 6.70
N ILE A 116 -4.75 15.96 6.53
CA ILE A 116 -3.72 16.00 5.47
C ILE A 116 -3.70 14.64 4.77
N TYR A 117 -3.58 14.67 3.45
CA TYR A 117 -3.40 13.46 2.65
C TYR A 117 -2.10 12.76 3.03
N GLY A 118 -2.15 11.46 3.19
CA GLY A 118 -1.02 10.66 3.58
C GLY A 118 -1.40 9.19 3.76
N GLY A 119 -0.47 8.39 4.21
CA GLY A 119 -0.74 6.98 4.48
C GLY A 119 0.21 6.40 5.51
N ILE A 120 -0.29 5.47 6.31
CA ILE A 120 0.58 4.58 7.08
C ILE A 120 0.90 3.33 6.29
N ASN A 121 2.15 2.92 6.31
CA ASN A 121 2.65 1.80 5.53
C ASN A 121 3.25 0.77 6.47
N THR A 122 2.93 -0.50 6.30
CA THR A 122 3.60 -1.53 7.07
C THR A 122 5.09 -1.55 6.76
N LYS A 123 5.95 -1.69 7.79
CA LYS A 123 7.40 -1.87 7.59
C LYS A 123 7.72 -3.17 6.89
N ALA A 124 6.90 -4.21 7.17
CA ALA A 124 7.02 -5.51 6.53
C ALA A 124 6.24 -5.58 5.21
N GLU A 125 6.72 -6.40 4.29
CA GLU A 125 5.99 -6.83 3.10
C GLU A 125 5.29 -8.17 3.37
N TYR A 126 4.15 -8.38 2.72
CA TYR A 126 3.32 -9.56 2.87
C TYR A 126 2.99 -10.19 1.53
N GLN A 127 2.84 -11.52 1.55
CA GLN A 127 2.45 -12.36 0.42
C GLN A 127 1.59 -13.50 0.94
N ASN A 128 0.57 -13.89 0.19
CA ASN A 128 -0.32 -15.00 0.51
C ASN A 128 -0.91 -14.88 1.92
N TYR A 129 -1.89 -14.02 2.10
CA TYR A 129 -2.45 -13.72 3.41
C TYR A 129 -3.96 -13.49 3.39
N HIS A 130 -4.54 -13.66 4.58
CA HIS A 130 -5.85 -13.14 4.94
C HIS A 130 -5.64 -11.97 5.91
N LEU A 131 -6.07 -10.79 5.49
CA LEU A 131 -6.12 -9.58 6.30
C LEU A 131 -7.59 -9.34 6.70
N SER A 132 -7.82 -9.04 7.97
CA SER A 132 -9.13 -8.66 8.49
C SER A 132 -8.99 -7.38 9.31
N PHE A 133 -9.94 -6.46 9.15
CA PHE A 133 -9.97 -5.20 9.88
C PHE A 133 -11.39 -4.68 9.99
N GLN A 134 -11.60 -3.76 10.93
CA GLN A 134 -12.86 -3.02 11.03
C GLN A 134 -12.60 -1.54 10.83
N MET A 135 -13.54 -0.87 10.16
CA MET A 135 -13.51 0.59 9.95
C MET A 135 -14.86 1.20 10.26
N LYS A 136 -14.85 2.46 10.70
CA LYS A 136 -16.04 3.33 10.77
C LYS A 136 -15.67 4.75 10.38
N TRP A 137 -16.63 5.47 9.80
CA TRP A 137 -16.46 6.89 9.50
C TRP A 137 -16.62 7.76 10.75
N GLY A 138 -15.82 8.82 10.83
CA GLY A 138 -16.02 9.93 11.74
C GLY A 138 -16.82 11.07 11.08
N ASP A 139 -17.05 12.14 11.83
CA ASP A 139 -17.89 13.24 11.37
C ASP A 139 -17.16 14.27 10.53
N LYS A 140 -15.85 14.46 10.77
CA LYS A 140 -15.09 15.55 10.15
C LYS A 140 -14.72 15.25 8.71
N LYS A 141 -14.78 16.30 7.89
CA LYS A 141 -14.25 16.32 6.53
C LYS A 141 -13.42 17.59 6.31
N TRP A 142 -12.40 17.48 5.47
CA TRP A 142 -11.42 18.51 5.24
C TRP A 142 -11.34 18.89 3.76
N ALA A 143 -10.94 20.13 3.48
CA ALA A 143 -10.63 20.55 2.13
C ALA A 143 -9.40 19.77 1.59
N PRO A 144 -9.39 19.45 0.28
CA PRO A 144 -10.34 19.90 -0.74
C PRO A 144 -11.62 19.05 -0.85
N ARG A 145 -11.78 17.99 -0.05
CA ARG A 145 -12.91 17.03 -0.13
C ARG A 145 -14.04 17.30 0.87
N LYS A 146 -14.09 18.49 1.47
CA LYS A 146 -15.07 18.82 2.51
C LYS A 146 -16.52 18.54 2.10
N ASP A 147 -16.85 18.77 0.84
CA ASP A 147 -18.20 18.59 0.29
C ASP A 147 -18.36 17.30 -0.54
N ALA A 148 -17.30 16.51 -0.66
CA ALA A 148 -17.33 15.21 -1.32
C ALA A 148 -17.78 14.09 -0.34
N ILE A 149 -18.09 12.92 -0.87
CA ILE A 149 -18.24 11.70 -0.05
C ILE A 149 -16.91 11.39 0.64
N ARG A 150 -16.95 10.71 1.79
CA ARG A 150 -15.77 10.33 2.55
C ARG A 150 -14.96 9.30 1.78
N ASP A 151 -13.64 9.41 1.87
CA ASP A 151 -12.71 8.63 1.09
C ASP A 151 -11.49 8.22 1.91
N SER A 152 -11.07 7.02 1.67
CA SER A 152 -9.87 6.37 2.18
C SER A 152 -9.64 5.10 1.34
N GLY A 153 -8.59 4.34 1.63
CA GLY A 153 -8.32 3.04 0.98
C GLY A 153 -7.44 2.16 1.84
N LEU A 154 -7.61 0.86 1.69
CA LEU A 154 -6.62 -0.14 2.06
C LEU A 154 -5.88 -0.56 0.79
N LEU A 155 -4.64 -0.13 0.68
CA LEU A 155 -3.77 -0.47 -0.43
C LEU A 155 -2.94 -1.70 -0.05
N PHE A 156 -2.75 -2.59 -1.01
CA PHE A 156 -2.01 -3.83 -0.80
C PHE A 156 -1.04 -4.12 -1.94
N HIS A 157 -0.07 -4.97 -1.65
CA HIS A 157 1.07 -5.25 -2.55
C HIS A 157 1.80 -3.97 -2.99
N CYS A 158 1.92 -3.01 -2.06
CA CYS A 158 2.53 -1.72 -2.34
C CYS A 158 4.03 -1.83 -2.55
N LYS A 159 4.53 -1.23 -3.62
CA LYS A 159 5.93 -1.22 -4.04
C LYS A 159 6.45 0.20 -4.27
N GLY A 160 7.78 0.32 -4.27
CA GLY A 160 8.45 1.57 -4.59
C GLY A 160 8.48 2.58 -3.44
N GLU A 161 8.79 3.82 -3.79
CA GLU A 161 9.00 4.90 -2.82
C GLU A 161 7.67 5.50 -2.34
N HIS A 162 7.70 6.11 -1.16
CA HIS A 162 6.58 6.90 -0.67
C HIS A 162 6.31 8.09 -1.58
N GLY A 163 5.06 8.39 -1.83
CA GLY A 163 4.66 9.52 -2.67
C GLY A 163 4.92 9.33 -4.16
N ALA A 164 5.27 8.12 -4.62
CA ALA A 164 5.56 7.84 -6.03
C ALA A 164 4.35 8.04 -6.94
N PHE A 165 3.15 7.72 -6.45
CA PHE A 165 1.90 7.93 -7.17
C PHE A 165 1.12 9.10 -6.58
N TRP A 166 0.76 10.06 -7.41
CA TRP A 166 0.11 11.34 -7.02
C TRP A 166 0.79 12.05 -5.86
N LYS A 167 2.13 11.79 -5.68
CA LYS A 167 2.95 12.40 -4.63
C LYS A 167 2.50 12.07 -3.20
N THR A 168 1.59 11.12 -3.06
CA THR A 168 1.01 10.70 -1.79
C THR A 168 1.04 9.18 -1.62
N TRP A 169 0.70 8.43 -2.67
CA TRP A 169 0.55 6.98 -2.63
C TRP A 169 1.76 6.25 -3.23
N LYS A 170 1.82 4.94 -2.99
CA LYS A 170 2.74 4.02 -3.67
C LYS A 170 2.06 3.40 -4.89
N LEU A 171 2.82 2.65 -5.71
CA LEU A 171 2.26 1.72 -6.67
C LEU A 171 1.62 0.56 -5.89
N CYS A 172 0.34 0.34 -6.03
CA CYS A 172 -0.43 -0.62 -5.24
C CYS A 172 -1.63 -1.17 -6.01
N GLN A 173 -2.24 -2.21 -5.46
CA GLN A 173 -3.64 -2.54 -5.66
C GLN A 173 -4.45 -1.91 -4.52
N GLU A 174 -5.65 -1.43 -4.78
CA GLU A 174 -6.47 -0.80 -3.75
C GLU A 174 -7.80 -1.51 -3.56
N PHE A 175 -8.07 -1.84 -2.32
CA PHE A 175 -9.38 -2.14 -1.78
C PHE A 175 -9.95 -0.82 -1.26
N GLN A 176 -10.78 -0.19 -2.08
CA GLN A 176 -11.34 1.13 -1.80
C GLN A 176 -12.17 1.13 -0.52
N VAL A 177 -11.95 2.12 0.31
CA VAL A 177 -12.74 2.45 1.48
C VAL A 177 -13.37 3.82 1.22
N GLN A 178 -14.47 3.83 0.48
CA GLN A 178 -15.22 5.05 0.18
C GLN A 178 -16.66 4.88 0.63
N GLU A 179 -17.26 5.95 1.14
CA GLU A 179 -18.65 5.96 1.64
C GLU A 179 -19.61 5.60 0.51
N SER A 180 -20.37 4.54 0.70
CA SER A 180 -21.28 3.93 -0.29
C SER A 180 -20.60 3.22 -1.47
N ASP A 181 -19.29 2.97 -1.39
CA ASP A 181 -18.52 2.27 -2.42
C ASP A 181 -17.40 1.40 -1.78
N LEU A 182 -17.69 0.79 -0.59
CA LEU A 182 -16.73 -0.13 0.06
C LEU A 182 -16.45 -1.33 -0.82
N GLY A 183 -15.18 -1.56 -1.11
CA GLY A 183 -14.75 -2.72 -1.89
C GLY A 183 -14.60 -2.46 -3.38
N ASP A 184 -14.77 -1.24 -3.87
CA ASP A 184 -14.38 -0.90 -5.22
C ASP A 184 -12.89 -1.22 -5.44
N TYR A 185 -12.51 -1.55 -6.65
CA TYR A 185 -11.12 -1.89 -6.99
C TYR A 185 -10.49 -0.81 -7.85
N ILE A 186 -9.31 -0.34 -7.41
CA ILE A 186 -8.51 0.66 -8.13
C ILE A 186 -7.04 0.20 -8.18
N PRO A 187 -6.48 -0.10 -9.37
CA PRO A 187 -5.03 -0.26 -9.52
C PRO A 187 -4.34 1.11 -9.55
N LEU A 188 -3.44 1.37 -8.61
CA LEU A 188 -2.70 2.63 -8.50
C LEU A 188 -1.31 2.55 -9.13
N GLY A 189 -0.80 3.68 -9.63
CA GLY A 189 0.55 3.78 -10.18
C GLY A 189 0.73 3.04 -11.49
N ASN A 190 -0.33 2.91 -12.30
CA ASN A 190 -0.38 2.10 -13.52
C ASN A 190 -0.24 0.58 -13.27
N ALA A 191 -0.51 0.11 -12.06
CA ALA A 191 -0.75 -1.30 -11.81
C ALA A 191 -1.94 -1.79 -12.65
N GLY A 192 -2.06 -3.09 -12.81
CA GLY A 192 -3.14 -3.72 -13.57
C GLY A 192 -3.79 -4.86 -12.82
N GLY A 193 -4.99 -5.22 -13.28
CA GLY A 193 -5.72 -6.39 -12.83
C GLY A 193 -6.92 -6.63 -13.72
N THR A 194 -7.51 -7.81 -13.62
CA THR A 194 -8.72 -8.19 -14.33
C THR A 194 -9.85 -8.49 -13.37
N VAL A 195 -11.07 -8.16 -13.77
CA VAL A 195 -12.27 -8.34 -12.96
C VAL A 195 -13.36 -8.96 -13.83
N LYS A 196 -14.13 -9.90 -13.28
CA LYS A 196 -15.39 -10.33 -13.91
C LYS A 196 -16.42 -9.22 -13.68
N GLY A 197 -16.91 -8.63 -14.76
CA GLY A 197 -17.80 -7.48 -14.62
C GLY A 197 -18.80 -7.34 -15.76
N LYS A 198 -19.79 -6.51 -15.53
CA LYS A 198 -20.76 -6.04 -16.50
C LYS A 198 -20.77 -4.52 -16.53
N ILE A 199 -20.81 -3.94 -17.71
CA ILE A 199 -21.05 -2.50 -17.83
C ILE A 199 -22.48 -2.24 -17.38
N ARG A 200 -22.61 -1.52 -16.29
CA ARG A 200 -23.91 -1.04 -15.78
C ARG A 200 -23.84 0.49 -15.68
N SER A 201 -24.93 1.14 -16.08
CA SER A 201 -25.10 2.54 -15.76
C SER A 201 -25.27 2.66 -14.24
N ARG A 202 -24.25 3.13 -13.56
CA ARG A 202 -24.31 3.54 -12.16
C ARG A 202 -24.64 5.04 -12.08
N LYS A 203 -24.78 5.55 -10.86
CA LYS A 203 -25.03 6.98 -10.60
C LYS A 203 -24.27 7.87 -11.60
N PRO A 204 -24.88 8.90 -12.18
CA PRO A 204 -24.26 9.72 -13.24
C PRO A 204 -22.86 10.25 -12.93
N ALA A 205 -22.54 10.42 -11.65
CA ALA A 205 -21.23 10.90 -11.20
C ALA A 205 -20.07 9.88 -11.40
N VAL A 206 -20.38 8.61 -11.60
CA VAL A 206 -19.37 7.54 -11.61
C VAL A 206 -19.00 7.06 -13.02
N GLY A 207 -19.79 7.43 -14.04
CA GLY A 207 -19.58 7.03 -15.42
C GLY A 207 -19.89 5.56 -15.70
N ASN A 208 -19.54 5.09 -16.91
CA ASN A 208 -19.73 3.71 -17.33
C ASN A 208 -18.57 2.82 -16.85
N ARG A 209 -18.47 2.57 -15.56
CA ARG A 209 -17.50 1.65 -15.00
C ARG A 209 -18.01 0.22 -15.00
N PRO A 210 -17.17 -0.80 -15.18
CA PRO A 210 -17.58 -2.17 -14.94
C PRO A 210 -17.99 -2.34 -13.46
N VAL A 211 -19.11 -2.98 -13.25
CA VAL A 211 -19.58 -3.39 -11.93
C VAL A 211 -19.27 -4.87 -11.78
N TYR A 212 -18.67 -5.24 -10.66
CA TYR A 212 -18.37 -6.63 -10.37
C TYR A 212 -19.61 -7.51 -10.53
N ASP A 213 -19.45 -8.63 -11.20
CA ASP A 213 -20.48 -9.66 -11.36
C ASP A 213 -19.76 -10.98 -11.61
N VAL A 214 -19.88 -11.95 -10.71
CA VAL A 214 -19.23 -13.27 -10.82
C VAL A 214 -19.57 -13.99 -12.12
N LYS A 215 -20.73 -13.68 -12.74
CA LYS A 215 -21.18 -14.18 -14.05
C LYS A 215 -20.85 -13.18 -15.19
N GLY A 216 -20.05 -12.19 -14.91
CA GLY A 216 -19.62 -11.18 -15.89
C GLY A 216 -18.51 -11.68 -16.78
N GLN A 217 -18.16 -10.86 -17.77
CA GLN A 217 -16.97 -11.10 -18.59
C GLN A 217 -15.72 -10.63 -17.86
N LEU A 218 -14.67 -11.44 -17.94
CA LEU A 218 -13.36 -11.07 -17.43
C LEU A 218 -12.72 -10.02 -18.35
N GLY A 219 -12.19 -8.96 -17.76
CA GLY A 219 -11.54 -7.89 -18.51
C GLY A 219 -10.63 -7.03 -17.63
N SER A 220 -9.59 -6.48 -18.24
CA SER A 220 -8.71 -5.51 -17.56
C SER A 220 -9.47 -4.24 -17.23
N VAL A 221 -9.24 -3.70 -16.05
CA VAL A 221 -9.93 -2.51 -15.57
C VAL A 221 -8.95 -1.52 -14.93
N GLY A 222 -9.21 -0.23 -15.13
CA GLY A 222 -8.56 0.85 -14.38
C GLY A 222 -9.36 1.27 -13.15
N TYR A 223 -10.58 0.77 -13.02
CA TYR A 223 -11.47 0.95 -11.89
C TYR A 223 -12.68 0.03 -12.07
N ALA A 224 -13.02 -0.76 -11.06
CA ALA A 224 -14.25 -1.56 -11.06
C ALA A 224 -15.05 -1.31 -9.79
N SER A 225 -16.36 -1.20 -9.94
CA SER A 225 -17.24 -1.02 -8.80
C SER A 225 -17.61 -2.31 -8.14
N ALA A 226 -17.61 -2.35 -6.83
CA ALA A 226 -18.06 -3.46 -6.01
C ALA A 226 -19.55 -3.76 -6.18
N PHE A 227 -19.94 -4.99 -5.93
CA PHE A 227 -21.34 -5.41 -5.86
C PHE A 227 -21.44 -6.77 -5.13
N PRO A 228 -22.40 -6.94 -4.21
CA PRO A 228 -23.41 -5.97 -3.75
C PRO A 228 -22.80 -4.84 -2.89
N GLU A 229 -23.52 -3.73 -2.75
CA GLU A 229 -23.20 -2.71 -1.76
C GLU A 229 -23.81 -3.11 -0.42
N VAL A 230 -22.98 -3.20 0.61
CA VAL A 230 -23.36 -3.74 1.92
C VAL A 230 -22.83 -2.89 3.08
N ASP A 231 -22.59 -1.62 2.79
CA ASP A 231 -22.14 -0.65 3.78
C ASP A 231 -23.15 -0.54 4.93
N LYS A 232 -22.65 -0.42 6.14
CA LYS A 232 -23.47 -0.04 7.30
C LYS A 232 -23.64 1.47 7.36
N ALA A 233 -24.60 1.89 8.20
CA ALA A 233 -24.87 3.29 8.40
C ALA A 233 -23.62 4.05 8.90
N HIS A 234 -23.60 5.36 8.66
CA HIS A 234 -22.53 6.25 9.14
C HIS A 234 -22.27 6.07 10.64
N GLY A 235 -21.00 5.95 11.02
CA GLY A 235 -20.57 5.75 12.40
C GLY A 235 -20.65 4.30 12.91
N GLU A 236 -21.18 3.37 12.14
CA GLU A 236 -21.18 1.96 12.48
C GLU A 236 -19.90 1.26 11.96
N TRP A 237 -19.44 0.24 12.71
CA TRP A 237 -18.29 -0.55 12.34
C TRP A 237 -18.60 -1.51 11.19
N ASN A 238 -17.93 -1.35 10.06
CA ASN A 238 -17.89 -2.30 8.96
C ASN A 238 -16.74 -3.28 9.17
N THR A 239 -16.93 -4.55 8.84
CA THR A 239 -15.87 -5.57 8.81
C THR A 239 -15.44 -5.79 7.38
N LEU A 240 -14.16 -5.64 7.10
CA LEU A 240 -13.56 -5.83 5.78
C LEU A 240 -12.50 -6.93 5.86
N GLU A 241 -12.48 -7.78 4.83
CA GLU A 241 -11.50 -8.85 4.73
C GLU A 241 -10.91 -8.91 3.33
N LEU A 242 -9.61 -9.04 3.27
CA LEU A 242 -8.84 -9.20 2.04
C LEU A 242 -8.16 -10.57 2.04
N PHE A 243 -8.50 -11.40 1.08
CA PHE A 243 -7.80 -12.66 0.79
C PHE A 243 -6.92 -12.43 -0.43
N ALA A 244 -5.61 -12.34 -0.24
CA ALA A 244 -4.64 -12.14 -1.32
C ALA A 244 -3.75 -13.37 -1.42
N VAL A 245 -3.80 -14.06 -2.55
CA VAL A 245 -3.02 -15.29 -2.81
C VAL A 245 -2.52 -15.26 -4.25
N ASN A 246 -1.21 -15.38 -4.43
CA ASN A 246 -0.56 -15.18 -5.73
C ASN A 246 -0.98 -13.83 -6.34
N ASP A 247 -1.50 -13.83 -7.54
CA ASP A 247 -2.00 -12.66 -8.29
C ASP A 247 -3.52 -12.48 -8.19
N TYR A 248 -4.18 -13.18 -7.25
CA TYR A 248 -5.61 -13.08 -6.98
C TYR A 248 -5.88 -12.31 -5.70
N ALA A 249 -7.00 -11.61 -5.67
CA ALA A 249 -7.55 -11.10 -4.41
C ALA A 249 -9.08 -11.16 -4.39
N VAL A 250 -9.63 -11.42 -3.20
CA VAL A 250 -11.07 -11.39 -2.95
C VAL A 250 -11.35 -10.40 -1.83
N PHE A 251 -12.27 -9.48 -2.06
CA PHE A 251 -12.71 -8.48 -1.10
C PHE A 251 -14.05 -8.88 -0.51
N VAL A 252 -14.10 -8.94 0.80
CA VAL A 252 -15.30 -9.28 1.56
C VAL A 252 -15.65 -8.10 2.47
N VAL A 253 -16.87 -7.61 2.38
CA VAL A 253 -17.41 -6.54 3.21
C VAL A 253 -18.62 -7.07 3.96
N ASN A 254 -18.59 -6.98 5.28
CA ASN A 254 -19.68 -7.43 6.17
C ASN A 254 -20.15 -8.87 5.91
N GLY A 255 -19.22 -9.74 5.50
CA GLY A 255 -19.46 -11.16 5.22
C GLY A 255 -19.86 -11.49 3.78
N GLU A 256 -20.05 -10.48 2.91
CA GLU A 256 -20.40 -10.66 1.51
C GLU A 256 -19.19 -10.44 0.60
N VAL A 257 -18.98 -11.30 -0.39
CA VAL A 257 -17.96 -11.08 -1.44
C VAL A 257 -18.48 -9.99 -2.37
N VAL A 258 -17.75 -8.87 -2.40
CA VAL A 258 -18.14 -7.71 -3.20
C VAL A 258 -17.26 -7.50 -4.43
N MET A 259 -16.04 -8.10 -4.44
CA MET A 259 -15.08 -7.98 -5.54
C MET A 259 -14.15 -9.19 -5.56
N ALA A 260 -13.73 -9.60 -6.75
CA ALA A 260 -12.61 -10.49 -6.95
C ALA A 260 -11.78 -10.03 -8.14
N ILE A 261 -10.47 -10.03 -7.97
CA ILE A 261 -9.50 -9.63 -9.00
C ILE A 261 -8.54 -10.77 -9.31
N GLN A 262 -8.02 -10.77 -10.54
CA GLN A 262 -7.05 -11.71 -11.06
C GLN A 262 -5.99 -10.95 -11.87
N ASP A 263 -4.92 -11.66 -12.23
CA ASP A 263 -3.85 -11.12 -13.08
C ASP A 263 -3.29 -9.80 -12.56
N SER A 264 -3.11 -9.70 -11.23
CA SER A 264 -2.50 -8.52 -10.60
C SER A 264 -1.09 -8.32 -11.15
N LYS A 265 -0.82 -7.15 -11.73
CA LYS A 265 0.44 -6.84 -12.43
C LYS A 265 0.93 -5.45 -12.06
N ASP A 266 2.23 -5.29 -12.11
CA ASP A 266 2.88 -3.99 -12.10
C ASP A 266 2.85 -3.31 -13.49
N PRO A 267 3.32 -2.06 -13.65
CA PRO A 267 3.35 -1.37 -14.94
C PRO A 267 4.24 -2.03 -16.00
N MET A 268 5.15 -2.91 -15.60
CA MET A 268 6.04 -3.66 -16.50
C MET A 268 5.41 -4.97 -16.96
N GLY A 269 4.24 -5.33 -16.40
CA GLY A 269 3.54 -6.57 -16.68
C GLY A 269 3.97 -7.75 -15.80
N GLU A 270 4.85 -7.51 -14.83
CA GLU A 270 5.28 -8.52 -13.86
C GLU A 270 4.20 -8.74 -12.81
N VAL A 271 4.13 -9.96 -12.29
CA VAL A 271 3.14 -10.33 -11.28
C VAL A 271 3.32 -9.52 -10.00
N LEU A 272 2.27 -8.82 -9.59
CA LEU A 272 2.23 -8.04 -8.35
C LEU A 272 1.50 -8.84 -7.26
N ASN A 273 2.23 -9.69 -6.55
CA ASN A 273 1.70 -10.65 -5.58
C ASN A 273 2.21 -10.48 -4.15
N SER A 274 3.01 -9.45 -3.90
CA SER A 274 3.57 -9.15 -2.58
C SER A 274 3.89 -7.67 -2.44
N GLY A 275 3.96 -7.18 -1.22
CA GLY A 275 4.35 -5.81 -0.90
C GLY A 275 3.85 -5.36 0.46
N GLN A 276 4.05 -4.09 0.74
CA GLN A 276 3.54 -3.44 1.94
C GLN A 276 2.01 -3.28 1.86
N LEU A 277 1.40 -3.11 3.02
CA LEU A 277 0.03 -2.57 3.14
C LEU A 277 0.14 -1.07 3.38
N GLN A 278 -0.81 -0.29 2.85
CA GLN A 278 -0.93 1.14 3.14
C GLN A 278 -2.39 1.45 3.47
N ILE A 279 -2.62 2.29 4.50
CA ILE A 279 -3.94 2.82 4.85
C ILE A 279 -3.91 4.32 4.62
N GLN A 280 -4.90 4.84 3.89
CA GLN A 280 -4.93 6.22 3.45
C GLN A 280 -5.57 7.17 4.47
N SER A 281 -5.10 8.41 4.46
CA SER A 281 -5.78 9.61 4.95
C SER A 281 -6.14 10.47 3.74
N GLU A 282 -7.42 10.68 3.47
CA GLU A 282 -7.89 11.34 2.24
C GLU A 282 -9.06 12.33 2.47
N GLY A 283 -8.87 13.25 3.39
CA GLY A 283 -9.82 14.36 3.62
C GLY A 283 -11.04 13.99 4.46
N ALA A 284 -11.09 12.79 5.02
CA ALA A 284 -12.17 12.36 5.91
C ALA A 284 -11.63 11.73 7.20
N GLU A 285 -12.31 12.01 8.31
CA GLU A 285 -12.06 11.37 9.59
C GLU A 285 -12.59 9.94 9.58
N LEU A 286 -11.78 9.00 10.04
CA LEU A 286 -12.19 7.61 10.19
C LEU A 286 -11.38 6.88 11.25
N TYR A 287 -11.85 5.68 11.58
CA TYR A 287 -11.28 4.85 12.64
C TYR A 287 -11.10 3.42 12.12
N TYR A 288 -9.97 2.80 12.49
CA TYR A 288 -9.70 1.39 12.25
C TYR A 288 -9.40 0.67 13.55
N ARG A 289 -9.84 -0.59 13.65
CA ARG A 289 -9.49 -1.49 14.74
C ARG A 289 -9.39 -2.93 14.25
N ASP A 290 -8.89 -3.82 15.11
CA ASP A 290 -8.77 -5.25 14.81
C ASP A 290 -8.04 -5.54 13.50
N ILE A 291 -7.05 -4.70 13.13
CA ILE A 291 -6.23 -4.96 11.97
C ILE A 291 -5.33 -6.15 12.27
N LYS A 292 -5.60 -7.28 11.64
CA LYS A 292 -4.89 -8.53 11.87
C LYS A 292 -4.69 -9.29 10.59
N ILE A 293 -3.57 -10.00 10.52
CA ILE A 293 -3.13 -10.73 9.32
C ILE A 293 -2.70 -12.14 9.71
N LYS A 294 -2.93 -13.10 8.81
CA LYS A 294 -2.37 -14.45 8.90
C LYS A 294 -2.00 -14.98 7.53
N ALA A 295 -1.05 -15.93 7.49
CA ALA A 295 -0.68 -16.58 6.24
C ALA A 295 -1.82 -17.43 5.68
N LEU A 296 -1.83 -17.56 4.35
CA LEU A 296 -2.64 -18.52 3.61
C LEU A 296 -1.74 -19.37 2.74
N ASP A 297 -1.99 -20.67 2.69
CA ASP A 297 -1.34 -21.57 1.75
C ASP A 297 -2.05 -21.57 0.38
N ALA A 298 -3.36 -21.31 0.39
CA ALA A 298 -4.21 -21.22 -0.79
C ALA A 298 -5.46 -20.39 -0.49
N LEU A 299 -6.12 -19.93 -1.53
CA LEU A 299 -7.44 -19.29 -1.41
C LEU A 299 -8.44 -20.29 -0.82
N PRO A 300 -9.24 -19.91 0.20
CA PRO A 300 -10.26 -20.78 0.76
C PRO A 300 -11.25 -21.26 -0.30
N LYS A 301 -11.65 -22.53 -0.24
CA LYS A 301 -12.47 -23.20 -1.27
C LYS A 301 -13.76 -22.42 -1.61
N GLN A 302 -14.38 -21.82 -0.61
CA GLN A 302 -15.61 -21.03 -0.78
C GLN A 302 -15.44 -19.79 -1.67
N TYR A 303 -14.19 -19.32 -1.89
CA TYR A 303 -13.92 -18.17 -2.73
C TYR A 303 -13.41 -18.52 -4.13
N MET A 304 -13.18 -19.80 -4.41
CA MET A 304 -12.65 -20.25 -5.71
C MET A 304 -13.60 -19.91 -6.87
N GLU A 305 -14.93 -20.02 -6.66
CA GLU A 305 -15.93 -19.72 -7.70
C GLU A 305 -15.91 -18.24 -8.15
N TYR A 306 -15.42 -17.33 -7.30
CA TYR A 306 -15.35 -15.92 -7.63
C TYR A 306 -14.15 -15.60 -8.54
N ILE A 307 -13.13 -16.47 -8.54
CA ILE A 307 -11.94 -16.35 -9.38
C ILE A 307 -12.11 -17.15 -10.67
N TYR A 308 -12.48 -18.41 -10.59
CA TYR A 308 -12.60 -19.36 -11.72
C TYR A 308 -14.08 -19.54 -12.15
#